data_86d091021f420853f7f6ff88c337fe78
#
_entry.id   86d091021f420853f7f6ff88c337fe78
#
_cell.length_a   1.000
_cell.length_b   1.000
_cell.length_c   1.000
_cell.angle_alpha   90.00
_cell.angle_beta   90.00
_cell.angle_gamma   90.00
#
_symmetry.space_group_name_H-M   'P 1'
#
loop_
_entity.id
_entity.type
_entity.pdbx_description
1 polymer ?
#
loop_
_entity_poly.entity_id
_entity_poly.type
_entity_poly.pdbx_seq_one_letter_code
_entity_poly.pdbx_strand_id
1 'polypeptide(L)'
;ERPEIYYGESPAPFAIVNSSAPEIDPSGSDLHYQGEGGVDLGGTFRRLAYAWQFADINILLSDQISSGTKIQYRRQISGRVKALAPFLTMDEDPYPVVDGSGKLWWLQDAFTTTDRYPYSTLTDSGFNYIRNSVKAVVDAFSGEVSIYVMDPNDPLLQMYRRAFPELFLDFDEMPSELQAHIRYPNGLFSVQAEMYLRYHVTDTQVFFNQADQWAIPEDSRFGRRGVEVHPSYLILQMPGGDSEEFVLMLPFSP
;
A
#
# COMPACT_ATOMS: atom_id res chain seq x y z
N GLU A 1 10.83 22.12 -1.52
CA GLU A 1 10.85 20.78 -2.11
C GLU A 1 11.76 19.87 -1.28
N ARG A 2 11.27 18.71 -0.85
CA ARG A 2 12.03 17.70 -0.12
C ARG A 2 11.91 16.39 -0.88
N PRO A 3 12.81 16.09 -1.82
CA PRO A 3 12.75 14.91 -2.67
C PRO A 3 13.23 13.64 -1.96
N GLU A 4 13.72 13.73 -0.72
CA GLU A 4 14.31 12.61 -0.02
C GLU A 4 13.22 11.62 0.44
N ILE A 5 13.41 10.36 0.08
CA ILE A 5 12.53 9.25 0.42
C ILE A 5 13.24 8.35 1.43
N TYR A 6 12.82 8.42 2.67
CA TYR A 6 13.31 7.51 3.71
C TYR A 6 12.42 6.28 3.88
N TYR A 7 11.13 6.40 3.55
CA TYR A 7 10.14 5.33 3.61
C TYR A 7 9.55 5.13 2.22
N GLY A 8 9.57 3.90 1.71
CA GLY A 8 9.16 3.57 0.36
C GLY A 8 8.98 2.07 0.17
N GLU A 9 9.05 1.61 -1.06
CA GLU A 9 8.94 0.19 -1.40
C GLU A 9 10.27 -0.59 -1.23
N SER A 10 11.36 0.08 -0.88
CA SER A 10 12.67 -0.56 -0.72
C SER A 10 12.63 -1.66 0.33
N PRO A 11 13.20 -2.85 0.05
CA PRO A 11 13.28 -3.95 1.00
C PRO A 11 14.35 -3.75 2.08
N ALA A 12 15.10 -2.63 2.08
CA ALA A 12 16.14 -2.38 3.07
C ALA A 12 15.57 -2.39 4.49
N PRO A 13 16.10 -3.26 5.41
CA PRO A 13 15.50 -3.51 6.70
C PRO A 13 15.55 -2.29 7.62
N PHE A 14 16.61 -1.47 7.50
CA PHE A 14 16.79 -0.24 8.25
C PHE A 14 17.63 0.78 7.49
N ALA A 15 17.63 2.02 7.97
CA ALA A 15 18.59 3.07 7.62
C ALA A 15 19.04 3.76 8.91
N ILE A 16 20.32 4.16 8.95
CA ILE A 16 20.85 5.01 10.00
C ILE A 16 20.92 6.42 9.44
N VAL A 17 20.27 7.35 10.12
CA VAL A 17 20.20 8.74 9.73
C VAL A 17 20.77 9.64 10.80
N ASN A 18 21.20 10.84 10.43
CA ASN A 18 21.79 11.80 11.35
C ASN A 18 23.06 11.28 12.04
N SER A 19 23.86 10.48 11.33
CA SER A 19 25.19 10.06 11.79
C SER A 19 26.22 11.16 11.55
N SER A 20 27.46 10.98 12.03
CA SER A 20 28.56 11.90 11.72
C SER A 20 29.03 11.81 10.27
N ALA A 21 28.67 10.76 9.53
CA ALA A 21 28.87 10.67 8.10
C ALA A 21 27.70 11.37 7.37
N PRO A 22 27.97 12.11 6.26
CA PRO A 22 26.92 12.71 5.46
C PRO A 22 26.05 11.61 4.83
N GLU A 23 24.78 11.91 4.65
CA GLU A 23 23.87 11.04 3.93
C GLU A 23 24.19 11.06 2.43
N ILE A 24 23.92 9.95 1.73
CA ILE A 24 24.22 9.86 0.31
C ILE A 24 23.23 10.75 -0.46
N ASP A 25 23.73 11.85 -0.99
CA ASP A 25 22.99 12.76 -1.86
C ASP A 25 23.63 12.78 -3.26
N PRO A 26 22.87 12.47 -4.34
CA PRO A 26 23.36 12.58 -5.70
C PRO A 26 23.80 13.99 -6.11
N SER A 27 23.30 15.02 -5.45
CA SER A 27 23.69 16.42 -5.69
C SER A 27 25.00 16.82 -5.01
N GLY A 28 25.56 15.97 -4.14
CA GLY A 28 26.81 16.21 -3.42
C GLY A 28 26.70 17.23 -2.28
N SER A 29 25.50 17.53 -1.81
CA SER A 29 25.29 18.35 -0.62
C SER A 29 25.42 17.53 0.67
N ASP A 30 25.92 18.16 1.74
CA ASP A 30 25.98 17.55 3.08
C ASP A 30 24.56 17.54 3.69
N LEU A 31 23.71 16.63 3.24
CA LEU A 31 22.38 16.43 3.78
C LEU A 31 22.43 15.61 5.08
N HIS A 32 21.65 16.05 6.03
CA HIS A 32 21.36 15.32 7.26
C HIS A 32 19.84 15.28 7.47
N TYR A 33 19.32 14.14 7.87
CA TYR A 33 17.90 13.95 8.17
C TYR A 33 17.43 14.92 9.25
N GLN A 34 16.45 15.75 8.94
CA GLN A 34 15.88 16.75 9.85
C GLN A 34 14.49 16.35 10.39
N GLY A 35 14.04 15.12 10.12
CA GLY A 35 12.74 14.65 10.52
C GLY A 35 12.70 14.08 11.94
N GLU A 36 11.48 13.86 12.42
CA GLU A 36 11.23 13.26 13.74
C GLU A 36 11.21 11.72 13.71
N GLY A 37 11.08 11.10 12.53
CA GLY A 37 10.99 9.65 12.36
C GLY A 37 12.27 8.90 12.78
N GLY A 38 12.08 7.65 13.21
CA GLY A 38 13.17 6.79 13.67
C GLY A 38 13.33 6.78 15.20
N VAL A 39 14.20 5.88 15.67
CA VAL A 39 14.51 5.69 17.10
C VAL A 39 15.95 6.12 17.37
N ASP A 40 16.14 6.92 18.41
CA ASP A 40 17.46 7.38 18.84
C ASP A 40 18.37 6.22 19.25
N LEU A 41 19.58 6.15 18.66
CA LEU A 41 20.64 5.17 18.94
C LEU A 41 21.66 5.63 19.97
N GLY A 42 21.48 6.79 20.60
CA GLY A 42 22.48 7.39 21.51
C GLY A 42 22.87 6.55 22.73
N GLY A 43 22.11 5.51 23.06
CA GLY A 43 22.40 4.63 24.22
C GLY A 43 22.98 3.27 23.82
N THR A 44 24.04 2.81 24.55
CA THR A 44 24.69 1.52 24.31
C THR A 44 23.72 0.34 24.32
N PHE A 45 22.73 0.35 25.22
CA PHE A 45 21.74 -0.72 25.30
C PHE A 45 20.86 -0.77 24.03
N ARG A 46 20.45 0.39 23.52
CA ARG A 46 19.67 0.45 22.26
C ARG A 46 20.50 -0.03 21.07
N ARG A 47 21.77 0.38 20.99
CA ARG A 47 22.69 -0.11 19.95
C ARG A 47 22.85 -1.63 20.00
N LEU A 48 23.02 -2.20 21.18
CA LEU A 48 23.10 -3.66 21.36
C LEU A 48 21.79 -4.36 20.90
N ALA A 49 20.64 -3.83 21.30
CA ALA A 49 19.34 -4.40 20.92
C ALA A 49 19.13 -4.38 19.41
N TYR A 50 19.43 -3.27 18.73
CA TYR A 50 19.29 -3.17 17.28
C TYR A 50 20.38 -3.96 16.52
N ALA A 51 21.62 -4.01 17.01
CA ALA A 51 22.68 -4.86 16.46
C ALA A 51 22.26 -6.35 16.50
N TRP A 52 21.64 -6.77 17.59
CA TRP A 52 21.06 -8.11 17.71
C TRP A 52 19.85 -8.32 16.76
N GLN A 53 18.93 -7.38 16.74
CA GLN A 53 17.70 -7.44 15.93
C GLN A 53 17.99 -7.57 14.44
N PHE A 54 18.97 -6.82 13.94
CA PHE A 54 19.33 -6.77 12.51
C PHE A 54 20.53 -7.64 12.16
N ALA A 55 21.10 -8.36 13.14
CA ALA A 55 22.31 -9.15 12.99
C ALA A 55 23.49 -8.36 12.38
N ASP A 56 23.59 -7.07 12.72
CA ASP A 56 24.61 -6.16 12.22
C ASP A 56 25.42 -5.55 13.38
N ILE A 57 26.63 -6.08 13.58
CA ILE A 57 27.54 -5.65 14.64
C ILE A 57 28.03 -4.20 14.43
N ASN A 58 27.99 -3.67 13.21
CA ASN A 58 28.44 -2.31 12.93
C ASN A 58 27.57 -1.27 13.64
N ILE A 59 26.28 -1.56 13.90
CA ILE A 59 25.41 -0.69 14.70
C ILE A 59 26.00 -0.46 16.11
N LEU A 60 26.68 -1.48 16.66
CA LEU A 60 27.31 -1.38 18.00
C LEU A 60 28.69 -0.73 17.95
N LEU A 61 29.50 -1.09 16.95
CA LEU A 61 30.93 -0.76 16.92
C LEU A 61 31.24 0.55 16.18
N SER A 62 30.30 1.08 15.39
CA SER A 62 30.56 2.30 14.61
C SER A 62 30.74 3.52 15.51
N ASP A 63 31.85 4.25 15.30
CA ASP A 63 32.15 5.54 15.88
C ASP A 63 31.36 6.70 15.23
N GLN A 64 30.74 6.44 14.08
CA GLN A 64 29.90 7.42 13.38
C GLN A 64 28.51 7.62 14.05
N ILE A 65 28.12 6.73 14.95
CA ILE A 65 26.88 6.84 15.72
C ILE A 65 27.11 7.70 16.96
N SER A 66 26.53 8.89 16.94
CA SER A 66 26.60 9.90 18.01
C SER A 66 25.26 10.12 18.69
N SER A 67 25.19 11.10 19.62
CA SER A 67 23.90 11.55 20.15
C SER A 67 23.12 12.25 19.06
N GLY A 68 21.82 11.86 18.88
CA GLY A 68 20.98 12.36 17.80
C GLY A 68 20.95 11.46 16.55
N THR A 69 21.86 10.48 16.44
CA THR A 69 21.75 9.45 15.39
C THR A 69 20.52 8.58 15.63
N LYS A 70 19.72 8.41 14.58
CA LYS A 70 18.48 7.61 14.63
C LYS A 70 18.57 6.41 13.71
N ILE A 71 17.90 5.32 14.09
CA ILE A 71 17.63 4.18 13.21
C ILE A 71 16.17 4.22 12.76
N GLN A 72 15.97 4.19 11.47
CA GLN A 72 14.67 4.03 10.83
C GLN A 72 14.50 2.58 10.39
N TYR A 73 13.42 1.93 10.78
CA TYR A 73 13.11 0.56 10.42
C TYR A 73 11.63 0.40 10.04
N ARG A 74 11.27 -0.77 9.49
CA ARG A 74 9.96 -0.95 8.84
C ARG A 74 9.72 0.15 7.80
N ARG A 75 10.70 0.31 6.93
CA ARG A 75 10.70 1.39 5.92
C ARG A 75 9.84 1.06 4.73
N GLN A 76 9.57 -0.22 4.48
CA GLN A 76 8.68 -0.65 3.41
C GLN A 76 7.22 -0.36 3.79
N ILE A 77 6.49 0.31 2.88
CA ILE A 77 5.17 0.92 3.13
C ILE A 77 4.14 -0.10 3.60
N SER A 78 3.89 -1.15 2.82
CA SER A 78 2.88 -2.16 3.16
C SER A 78 3.21 -2.87 4.47
N GLY A 79 4.50 -3.20 4.71
CA GLY A 79 4.96 -3.80 5.96
C GLY A 79 4.82 -2.87 7.16
N ARG A 80 4.99 -1.56 6.96
CA ARG A 80 4.80 -0.55 7.99
C ARG A 80 3.34 -0.40 8.39
N VAL A 81 2.43 -0.27 7.42
CA VAL A 81 0.98 -0.21 7.65
C VAL A 81 0.48 -1.50 8.30
N LYS A 82 0.92 -2.67 7.79
CA LYS A 82 0.57 -3.98 8.36
C LYS A 82 1.03 -4.16 9.80
N ALA A 83 2.13 -3.51 10.20
CA ALA A 83 2.58 -3.57 11.59
C ALA A 83 1.68 -2.78 12.56
N LEU A 84 0.99 -1.76 12.08
CA LEU A 84 0.01 -0.98 12.84
C LEU A 84 -1.38 -1.65 12.84
N ALA A 85 -1.79 -2.17 11.68
CA ALA A 85 -3.09 -2.79 11.48
C ALA A 85 -2.95 -4.20 10.85
N PRO A 86 -2.44 -5.20 11.61
CA PRO A 86 -2.16 -6.55 11.10
C PRO A 86 -3.42 -7.33 10.68
N PHE A 87 -4.58 -6.87 11.09
CA PHE A 87 -5.90 -7.43 10.76
C PHE A 87 -6.45 -6.95 9.41
N LEU A 88 -5.77 -6.00 8.74
CA LEU A 88 -6.11 -5.56 7.39
C LEU A 88 -5.33 -6.35 6.35
N THR A 89 -5.94 -6.56 5.18
CA THR A 89 -5.29 -7.08 3.99
C THR A 89 -4.84 -5.92 3.12
N MET A 90 -3.54 -5.83 2.83
CA MET A 90 -2.98 -4.74 2.01
C MET A 90 -3.19 -5.02 0.53
N ASP A 91 -3.48 -4.00 -0.25
CA ASP A 91 -3.31 -4.04 -1.71
C ASP A 91 -1.82 -4.16 -2.04
N GLU A 92 -1.48 -4.82 -3.13
CA GLU A 92 -0.09 -5.04 -3.53
C GLU A 92 0.57 -3.79 -4.16
N ASP A 93 -0.22 -2.77 -4.50
CA ASP A 93 0.21 -1.61 -5.30
C ASP A 93 0.08 -0.28 -4.50
N PRO A 94 0.99 -0.01 -3.54
CA PRO A 94 1.11 1.32 -2.96
C PRO A 94 1.62 2.30 -4.02
N TYR A 95 1.11 3.52 -4.01
CA TYR A 95 1.52 4.52 -5.01
C TYR A 95 1.90 5.85 -4.39
N PRO A 96 2.90 6.54 -4.97
CA PRO A 96 3.34 7.83 -4.49
C PRO A 96 2.45 8.96 -5.01
N VAL A 97 2.26 9.98 -4.19
CA VAL A 97 1.58 11.25 -4.52
C VAL A 97 2.44 12.40 -4.04
N VAL A 98 2.57 13.42 -4.87
CA VAL A 98 3.24 14.67 -4.52
C VAL A 98 2.17 15.73 -4.31
N ASP A 99 2.15 16.34 -3.13
CA ASP A 99 1.21 17.43 -2.83
C ASP A 99 1.68 18.78 -3.42
N GLY A 100 0.83 19.81 -3.33
CA GLY A 100 1.12 21.14 -3.85
C GLY A 100 2.32 21.84 -3.20
N SER A 101 2.81 21.36 -2.07
CA SER A 101 4.03 21.84 -1.42
C SER A 101 5.30 21.12 -1.90
N GLY A 102 5.17 20.08 -2.75
CA GLY A 102 6.26 19.24 -3.21
C GLY A 102 6.65 18.15 -2.21
N LYS A 103 5.81 17.85 -1.21
CA LYS A 103 6.01 16.76 -0.26
C LYS A 103 5.46 15.45 -0.82
N LEU A 104 6.20 14.38 -0.62
CA LEU A 104 5.84 13.06 -1.13
C LEU A 104 5.15 12.22 -0.06
N TRP A 105 4.04 11.63 -0.47
CA TRP A 105 3.20 10.74 0.31
C TRP A 105 3.04 9.41 -0.39
N TRP A 106 2.93 8.33 0.37
CA TRP A 106 2.52 7.03 -0.14
C TRP A 106 1.07 6.75 0.24
N LEU A 107 0.26 6.38 -0.74
CA LEU A 107 -1.10 5.91 -0.53
C LEU A 107 -1.12 4.39 -0.67
N GLN A 108 -1.67 3.71 0.35
CA GLN A 108 -1.80 2.27 0.41
C GLN A 108 -3.25 1.90 0.67
N ASP A 109 -3.86 1.20 -0.27
CA ASP A 109 -5.18 0.61 -0.07
C ASP A 109 -5.11 -0.57 0.89
N ALA A 110 -6.11 -0.70 1.74
CA ALA A 110 -6.22 -1.84 2.63
C ALA A 110 -7.68 -2.25 2.83
N PHE A 111 -7.87 -3.55 2.90
CA PHE A 111 -9.18 -4.19 2.89
C PHE A 111 -9.48 -4.84 4.24
N THR A 112 -10.74 -4.82 4.62
CA THR A 112 -11.28 -5.78 5.58
C THR A 112 -11.69 -7.03 4.83
N THR A 113 -11.26 -8.18 5.31
CA THR A 113 -11.55 -9.48 4.70
C THR A 113 -11.99 -10.49 5.75
N THR A 114 -12.80 -11.48 5.35
CA THR A 114 -13.09 -12.66 6.15
C THR A 114 -13.44 -13.85 5.25
N ASP A 115 -13.22 -15.04 5.74
CA ASP A 115 -13.58 -16.33 5.15
C ASP A 115 -14.94 -16.87 5.65
N ARG A 116 -15.65 -16.11 6.49
CA ARG A 116 -16.82 -16.57 7.23
C ARG A 116 -18.14 -15.94 6.79
N TYR A 117 -18.18 -15.30 5.62
CA TYR A 117 -19.43 -14.74 5.12
C TYR A 117 -20.34 -15.86 4.62
N PRO A 118 -21.62 -15.94 5.11
CA PRO A 118 -22.52 -17.03 4.77
C PRO A 118 -22.86 -17.07 3.27
N TYR A 119 -22.88 -18.25 2.70
CA TYR A 119 -23.30 -18.51 1.31
C TYR A 119 -22.47 -17.82 0.22
N SER A 120 -21.29 -17.33 0.53
CA SER A 120 -20.36 -16.74 -0.42
C SER A 120 -19.23 -17.71 -0.77
N THR A 121 -18.82 -17.72 -2.04
CA THR A 121 -17.70 -18.55 -2.51
C THR A 121 -16.38 -17.97 -2.05
N LEU A 122 -15.45 -18.82 -1.61
CA LEU A 122 -14.08 -18.44 -1.34
C LEU A 122 -13.36 -18.04 -2.62
N THR A 123 -12.58 -16.98 -2.55
CA THR A 123 -11.58 -16.64 -3.57
C THR A 123 -10.36 -17.55 -3.43
N ASP A 124 -9.48 -17.56 -4.44
CA ASP A 124 -8.20 -18.26 -4.38
C ASP A 124 -7.29 -17.77 -3.26
N SER A 125 -7.47 -16.50 -2.87
CA SER A 125 -6.77 -15.88 -1.71
C SER A 125 -7.33 -16.28 -0.34
N GLY A 126 -8.38 -17.12 -0.30
CA GLY A 126 -8.89 -17.73 0.93
C GLY A 126 -9.86 -16.86 1.74
N PHE A 127 -10.43 -15.81 1.17
CA PHE A 127 -11.51 -15.03 1.78
C PHE A 127 -12.77 -15.06 0.90
N ASN A 128 -13.93 -14.81 1.49
CA ASN A 128 -15.21 -14.73 0.79
C ASN A 128 -15.99 -13.43 1.05
N TYR A 129 -15.31 -12.46 1.67
CA TYR A 129 -15.78 -11.09 1.89
C TYR A 129 -14.57 -10.17 1.78
N ILE A 130 -14.73 -9.07 1.05
CA ILE A 130 -13.75 -8.01 0.91
C ILE A 130 -14.45 -6.65 0.81
N ARG A 131 -13.90 -5.64 1.49
CA ARG A 131 -14.30 -4.24 1.36
C ARG A 131 -13.09 -3.33 1.29
N ASN A 132 -13.15 -2.32 0.45
CA ASN A 132 -12.19 -1.21 0.42
C ASN A 132 -12.49 -0.26 1.58
N SER A 133 -12.16 -0.70 2.77
CA SER A 133 -12.63 -0.05 4.00
C SER A 133 -11.75 1.08 4.44
N VAL A 134 -10.46 1.05 4.11
CA VAL A 134 -9.50 2.06 4.56
C VAL A 134 -8.44 2.37 3.51
N LYS A 135 -7.89 3.57 3.60
CA LYS A 135 -6.71 3.99 2.88
C LYS A 135 -5.67 4.52 3.87
N ALA A 136 -4.49 3.94 3.85
CA ALA A 136 -3.37 4.42 4.65
C ALA A 136 -2.55 5.43 3.83
N VAL A 137 -2.18 6.52 4.48
CA VAL A 137 -1.28 7.54 3.94
C VAL A 137 0.00 7.50 4.78
N VAL A 138 1.13 7.41 4.12
CA VAL A 138 2.44 7.37 4.77
C VAL A 138 3.29 8.52 4.25
N ASP A 139 3.80 9.34 5.16
CA ASP A 139 4.78 10.36 4.86
C ASP A 139 6.09 9.71 4.43
N ALA A 140 6.55 9.94 3.20
CA ALA A 140 7.77 9.34 2.66
C ALA A 140 9.04 9.81 3.39
N PHE A 141 9.00 10.96 4.05
CA PHE A 141 10.12 11.53 4.78
C PHE A 141 10.16 11.08 6.25
N SER A 142 9.06 11.27 7.00
CA SER A 142 8.99 10.94 8.43
C SER A 142 8.58 9.50 8.72
N GLY A 143 7.85 8.87 7.78
CA GLY A 143 7.24 7.57 7.97
C GLY A 143 5.99 7.58 8.87
N GLU A 144 5.42 8.75 9.14
CA GLU A 144 4.15 8.87 9.84
C GLU A 144 3.05 8.19 9.03
N VAL A 145 2.15 7.47 9.72
CA VAL A 145 1.06 6.73 9.08
C VAL A 145 -0.27 7.23 9.60
N SER A 146 -1.14 7.63 8.69
CA SER A 146 -2.54 7.97 8.94
C SER A 146 -3.43 6.98 8.20
N ILE A 147 -4.44 6.40 8.88
CA ILE A 147 -5.36 5.42 8.29
C ILE A 147 -6.76 6.04 8.23
N TYR A 148 -7.24 6.30 7.03
CA TYR A 148 -8.52 6.97 6.76
C TYR A 148 -9.60 5.96 6.41
N VAL A 149 -10.79 6.17 6.96
CA VAL A 149 -11.99 5.35 6.72
C VAL A 149 -12.59 5.68 5.36
N MET A 150 -12.67 4.69 4.47
CA MET A 150 -13.31 4.83 3.16
C MET A 150 -14.75 4.31 3.13
N ASP A 151 -15.04 3.23 3.86
CA ASP A 151 -16.39 2.69 4.01
C ASP A 151 -16.81 2.64 5.49
N PRO A 152 -17.46 3.71 6.00
CA PRO A 152 -17.88 3.76 7.40
C PRO A 152 -18.98 2.75 7.74
N ASN A 153 -19.64 2.15 6.75
CA ASN A 153 -20.71 1.18 6.95
C ASN A 153 -20.22 -0.27 6.99
N ASP A 154 -18.94 -0.52 6.72
CA ASP A 154 -18.38 -1.86 6.83
C ASP A 154 -18.42 -2.37 8.29
N PRO A 155 -19.13 -3.47 8.59
CA PRO A 155 -19.28 -3.98 9.96
C PRO A 155 -17.96 -4.44 10.59
N LEU A 156 -17.02 -4.96 9.79
CA LEU A 156 -15.70 -5.37 10.29
C LEU A 156 -14.89 -4.14 10.70
N LEU A 157 -14.88 -3.10 9.87
CA LEU A 157 -14.20 -1.86 10.20
C LEU A 157 -14.80 -1.19 11.43
N GLN A 158 -16.14 -1.17 11.56
CA GLN A 158 -16.80 -0.63 12.76
C GLN A 158 -16.37 -1.38 14.04
N MET A 159 -16.18 -2.68 13.97
CA MET A 159 -15.64 -3.46 15.09
C MET A 159 -14.21 -3.03 15.43
N TYR A 160 -13.34 -2.88 14.43
CA TYR A 160 -11.95 -2.44 14.64
C TYR A 160 -11.86 -1.00 15.15
N ARG A 161 -12.70 -0.08 14.67
CA ARG A 161 -12.78 1.30 15.17
C ARG A 161 -13.17 1.36 16.65
N ARG A 162 -14.05 0.47 17.12
CA ARG A 162 -14.40 0.37 18.54
C ARG A 162 -13.26 -0.20 19.38
N ALA A 163 -12.49 -1.15 18.83
CA ALA A 163 -11.36 -1.76 19.53
C ALA A 163 -10.13 -0.82 19.57
N PHE A 164 -9.92 -0.03 18.51
CA PHE A 164 -8.78 0.86 18.33
C PHE A 164 -9.25 2.27 17.89
N PRO A 165 -9.87 3.05 18.79
CA PRO A 165 -10.51 4.32 18.42
C PRO A 165 -9.55 5.38 17.89
N GLU A 166 -8.27 5.34 18.30
CA GLU A 166 -7.26 6.32 17.89
C GLU A 166 -6.51 5.93 16.60
N LEU A 167 -6.79 4.73 16.06
CA LEU A 167 -6.07 4.23 14.88
C LEU A 167 -6.62 4.78 13.57
N PHE A 168 -7.90 5.12 13.53
CA PHE A 168 -8.62 5.47 12.32
C PHE A 168 -9.11 6.91 12.35
N LEU A 169 -8.83 7.63 11.27
CA LEU A 169 -9.33 8.98 11.02
C LEU A 169 -10.54 8.93 10.07
N ASP A 170 -11.43 9.89 10.17
CA ASP A 170 -12.53 10.00 9.22
C ASP A 170 -12.01 10.50 7.86
N PHE A 171 -12.71 10.15 6.78
CA PHE A 171 -12.31 10.51 5.41
C PHE A 171 -12.14 12.03 5.23
N ASP A 172 -13.03 12.82 5.84
CA ASP A 172 -13.01 14.28 5.74
C ASP A 172 -11.77 14.93 6.40
N GLU A 173 -11.05 14.18 7.23
CA GLU A 173 -9.79 14.63 7.83
C GLU A 173 -8.58 14.46 6.88
N MET A 174 -8.74 13.73 5.77
CA MET A 174 -7.69 13.60 4.76
C MET A 174 -7.51 14.92 4.02
N PRO A 175 -6.25 15.39 3.83
CA PRO A 175 -6.00 16.58 3.02
C PRO A 175 -6.64 16.48 1.63
N SER A 176 -7.34 17.52 1.18
CA SER A 176 -8.08 17.54 -0.08
C SER A 176 -7.21 17.26 -1.30
N GLU A 177 -5.94 17.65 -1.24
CA GLU A 177 -4.95 17.34 -2.29
C GLU A 177 -4.71 15.83 -2.41
N LEU A 178 -4.67 15.09 -1.30
CA LEU A 178 -4.52 13.64 -1.32
C LEU A 178 -5.83 12.96 -1.72
N GLN A 179 -6.99 13.50 -1.31
CA GLN A 179 -8.29 13.00 -1.76
C GLN A 179 -8.43 13.03 -3.28
N ALA A 180 -7.90 14.08 -3.94
CA ALA A 180 -7.95 14.22 -5.40
C ALA A 180 -7.12 13.15 -6.16
N HIS A 181 -6.20 12.46 -5.47
CA HIS A 181 -5.35 11.41 -6.04
C HIS A 181 -5.80 9.99 -5.68
N ILE A 182 -6.97 9.86 -5.03
CA ILE A 182 -7.52 8.54 -4.72
C ILE A 182 -7.94 7.84 -6.01
N ARG A 183 -7.48 6.61 -6.16
CA ARG A 183 -7.83 5.74 -7.29
C ARG A 183 -8.54 4.48 -6.81
N TYR A 184 -9.20 3.78 -7.72
CA TYR A 184 -9.84 2.51 -7.42
C TYR A 184 -8.77 1.42 -7.19
N PRO A 185 -8.87 0.61 -6.10
CA PRO A 185 -7.83 -0.36 -5.76
C PRO A 185 -7.71 -1.50 -6.77
N ASN A 186 -6.48 -1.83 -7.15
CA ASN A 186 -6.17 -2.86 -8.13
C ASN A 186 -6.60 -4.26 -7.65
N GLY A 187 -6.31 -4.60 -6.41
CA GLY A 187 -6.65 -5.91 -5.83
C GLY A 187 -8.16 -6.12 -5.71
N LEU A 188 -8.93 -5.08 -5.32
CA LEU A 188 -10.38 -5.20 -5.29
C LEU A 188 -10.98 -5.35 -6.69
N PHE A 189 -10.45 -4.60 -7.67
CA PHE A 189 -10.88 -4.71 -9.06
C PHE A 189 -10.63 -6.10 -9.63
N SER A 190 -9.47 -6.71 -9.33
CA SER A 190 -9.13 -8.08 -9.74
C SER A 190 -10.15 -9.09 -9.19
N VAL A 191 -10.48 -9.02 -7.90
CA VAL A 191 -11.49 -9.90 -7.29
C VAL A 191 -12.87 -9.70 -7.94
N GLN A 192 -13.26 -8.47 -8.22
CA GLN A 192 -14.52 -8.19 -8.91
C GLN A 192 -14.51 -8.72 -10.36
N ALA A 193 -13.39 -8.58 -11.07
CA ALA A 193 -13.22 -9.12 -12.40
C ALA A 193 -13.35 -10.66 -12.42
N GLU A 194 -12.69 -11.37 -11.51
CA GLU A 194 -12.83 -12.82 -11.35
C GLU A 194 -14.29 -13.23 -11.12
N MET A 195 -15.01 -12.51 -10.28
CA MET A 195 -16.44 -12.77 -10.10
C MET A 195 -17.23 -12.53 -11.38
N TYR A 196 -16.90 -11.46 -12.11
CA TYR A 196 -17.61 -11.11 -13.35
C TYR A 196 -17.43 -12.13 -14.46
N LEU A 197 -16.31 -12.87 -14.51
CA LEU A 197 -16.10 -13.98 -15.47
C LEU A 197 -17.24 -15.01 -15.46
N ARG A 198 -17.92 -15.17 -14.34
CA ARG A 198 -19.03 -16.11 -14.15
C ARG A 198 -20.39 -15.41 -14.10
N TYR A 199 -20.47 -14.25 -13.45
CA TYR A 199 -21.74 -13.56 -13.15
C TYR A 199 -22.19 -12.59 -14.24
N HIS A 200 -21.49 -12.51 -15.39
CA HIS A 200 -21.98 -11.80 -16.56
C HIS A 200 -23.13 -12.55 -17.27
N VAL A 201 -23.25 -13.85 -17.05
CA VAL A 201 -24.26 -14.72 -17.67
C VAL A 201 -25.63 -14.48 -17.02
N THR A 202 -26.64 -14.14 -17.83
CA THR A 202 -27.99 -13.87 -17.35
C THR A 202 -28.94 -15.09 -17.47
N ASP A 203 -28.66 -16.03 -18.38
CA ASP A 203 -29.41 -17.26 -18.51
C ASP A 203 -29.04 -18.25 -17.39
N THR A 204 -30.04 -18.68 -16.64
CA THR A 204 -29.82 -19.56 -15.45
C THR A 204 -29.32 -20.94 -15.83
N GLN A 205 -29.68 -21.48 -16.99
CA GLN A 205 -29.23 -22.80 -17.41
C GLN A 205 -27.79 -22.77 -17.94
N VAL A 206 -27.46 -21.72 -18.69
CA VAL A 206 -26.08 -21.46 -19.15
C VAL A 206 -25.16 -21.21 -17.95
N PHE A 207 -25.60 -20.41 -16.98
CA PHE A 207 -24.88 -20.15 -15.74
C PHE A 207 -24.62 -21.45 -14.94
N PHE A 208 -25.65 -22.27 -14.76
CA PHE A 208 -25.52 -23.53 -14.02
C PHE A 208 -24.55 -24.52 -14.69
N ASN A 209 -24.60 -24.60 -16.04
CA ASN A 209 -23.75 -25.47 -16.83
C ASN A 209 -22.34 -24.90 -17.06
N GLN A 210 -22.07 -23.65 -16.65
CA GLN A 210 -20.82 -22.93 -16.92
C GLN A 210 -20.43 -22.92 -18.41
N ALA A 211 -21.42 -22.82 -19.30
CA ALA A 211 -21.22 -23.01 -20.73
C ALA A 211 -20.70 -21.74 -21.45
N ASP A 212 -20.79 -20.58 -20.82
CA ASP A 212 -20.31 -19.27 -21.34
C ASP A 212 -19.48 -18.57 -20.29
N GLN A 213 -18.37 -19.21 -19.89
CA GLN A 213 -17.44 -18.63 -18.91
C GLN A 213 -16.34 -17.88 -19.64
N TRP A 214 -16.20 -16.60 -19.34
CA TRP A 214 -15.10 -15.80 -19.85
C TRP A 214 -13.79 -16.10 -19.12
N ALA A 215 -12.69 -15.69 -19.74
CA ALA A 215 -11.35 -15.83 -19.17
C ALA A 215 -10.59 -14.50 -19.23
N ILE A 216 -9.63 -14.33 -18.36
CA ILE A 216 -8.62 -13.27 -18.47
C ILE A 216 -7.58 -13.76 -19.49
N PRO A 217 -7.28 -13.00 -20.56
CA PRO A 217 -6.31 -13.43 -21.57
C PRO A 217 -4.89 -13.47 -21.01
N GLU A 218 -4.06 -14.35 -21.58
CA GLU A 218 -2.64 -14.39 -21.26
C GLU A 218 -1.88 -13.19 -21.84
N ASP A 219 -0.92 -12.65 -21.08
CA ASP A 219 -0.02 -11.59 -21.56
C ASP A 219 1.06 -12.18 -22.48
N SER A 220 0.86 -12.02 -23.79
CA SER A 220 1.79 -12.49 -24.82
C SER A 220 2.96 -11.56 -25.08
N ARG A 221 2.99 -10.34 -24.50
CA ARG A 221 3.94 -9.25 -24.80
C ARG A 221 5.34 -9.55 -24.35
N PHE A 222 5.78 -10.49 -23.79
CA PHE A 222 7.19 -10.77 -23.43
C PHE A 222 7.55 -12.26 -23.55
N GLY A 223 6.78 -13.04 -24.33
CA GLY A 223 7.01 -14.47 -24.47
C GLY A 223 6.78 -15.28 -23.19
N ARG A 224 6.15 -14.69 -22.19
CA ARG A 224 5.74 -15.34 -20.96
C ARG A 224 4.40 -16.04 -21.20
N ARG A 225 4.45 -17.35 -21.40
CA ARG A 225 3.24 -18.17 -21.47
C ARG A 225 2.70 -18.44 -20.05
N GLY A 226 1.37 -18.36 -19.89
CA GLY A 226 0.70 -18.69 -18.63
C GLY A 226 0.68 -17.55 -17.58
N VAL A 227 0.99 -16.30 -17.97
CA VAL A 227 0.80 -15.13 -17.12
C VAL A 227 -0.41 -14.37 -17.63
N GLU A 228 -1.44 -14.25 -16.80
CA GLU A 228 -2.64 -13.47 -17.11
C GLU A 228 -2.32 -11.96 -17.19
N VAL A 229 -3.12 -11.24 -17.99
CA VAL A 229 -3.06 -9.77 -18.04
C VAL A 229 -3.54 -9.21 -16.70
N HIS A 230 -2.77 -8.29 -16.15
CA HIS A 230 -3.16 -7.58 -14.93
C HIS A 230 -3.95 -6.30 -15.25
N PRO A 231 -4.86 -5.86 -14.37
CA PRO A 231 -5.51 -4.57 -14.49
C PRO A 231 -4.48 -3.45 -14.65
N SER A 232 -4.78 -2.49 -15.51
CA SER A 232 -3.86 -1.38 -15.79
C SER A 232 -4.60 -0.04 -15.77
N TYR A 233 -3.97 0.96 -15.13
CA TYR A 233 -4.46 2.34 -15.18
C TYR A 233 -4.03 2.99 -16.50
N LEU A 234 -4.99 3.62 -17.16
CA LEU A 234 -4.80 4.28 -18.44
C LEU A 234 -5.51 5.64 -18.43
N ILE A 235 -4.97 6.59 -19.18
CA ILE A 235 -5.67 7.83 -19.53
C ILE A 235 -6.14 7.67 -20.96
N LEU A 236 -7.45 7.64 -21.17
CA LEU A 236 -8.03 7.49 -22.49
C LEU A 236 -9.41 8.14 -22.58
N GLN A 237 -9.79 8.53 -23.78
CA GLN A 237 -11.13 8.99 -24.06
C GLN A 237 -12.05 7.77 -24.29
N MET A 238 -13.06 7.62 -23.44
CA MET A 238 -14.04 6.55 -23.61
C MET A 238 -14.92 6.77 -24.84
N PRO A 239 -15.38 5.71 -25.51
CA PRO A 239 -16.32 5.85 -26.63
C PRO A 239 -17.59 6.61 -26.22
N GLY A 240 -17.82 7.76 -26.87
CA GLY A 240 -18.95 8.65 -26.56
C GLY A 240 -18.70 9.65 -25.44
N GLY A 241 -17.51 9.68 -24.85
CA GLY A 241 -17.07 10.73 -23.92
C GLY A 241 -16.43 11.91 -24.63
N ASP A 242 -16.50 13.10 -24.03
CA ASP A 242 -15.96 14.35 -24.58
C ASP A 242 -14.54 14.68 -24.07
N SER A 243 -14.04 13.94 -23.08
CA SER A 243 -12.74 14.17 -22.42
C SER A 243 -11.99 12.88 -22.15
N GLU A 244 -10.68 13.02 -21.93
CA GLU A 244 -9.85 11.94 -21.43
C GLU A 244 -10.16 11.69 -19.94
N GLU A 245 -10.23 10.41 -19.57
CA GLU A 245 -10.50 9.96 -18.22
C GLU A 245 -9.41 9.01 -17.74
N PHE A 246 -9.12 9.04 -16.44
CA PHE A 246 -8.25 8.07 -15.80
C PHE A 246 -9.07 6.84 -15.42
N VAL A 247 -8.78 5.72 -16.08
CA VAL A 247 -9.58 4.48 -15.97
C VAL A 247 -8.70 3.29 -15.58
N LEU A 248 -9.28 2.36 -14.83
CA LEU A 248 -8.70 1.04 -14.57
C LEU A 248 -9.38 0.02 -15.48
N MET A 249 -8.59 -0.70 -16.27
CA MET A 249 -9.10 -1.61 -17.28
C MET A 249 -8.48 -3.00 -17.19
N LEU A 250 -9.30 -4.00 -17.51
CA LEU A 250 -8.90 -5.39 -17.69
C LEU A 250 -9.65 -5.99 -18.90
N PRO A 251 -8.98 -6.56 -19.91
CA PRO A 251 -9.62 -7.24 -21.01
C PRO A 251 -10.16 -8.60 -20.58
N PHE A 252 -11.25 -9.03 -21.20
CA PHE A 252 -11.79 -10.38 -21.09
C PHE A 252 -11.78 -11.06 -22.46
N SER A 253 -11.65 -12.39 -22.45
CA SER A 253 -11.79 -13.26 -23.61
C SER A 253 -13.02 -14.14 -23.39
N PRO A 254 -13.99 -14.16 -24.35
CA PRO A 254 -15.12 -15.08 -24.30
C PRO A 254 -14.67 -16.54 -24.49
#